data_5fc7ee9cc19ccf7e74531c1b0c3bd7be
#
_entry.id   5fc7ee9cc19ccf7e74531c1b0c3bd7be
#
_cell.length_a   1.000
_cell.length_b   1.000
_cell.length_c   1.000
_cell.angle_alpha   90.00
_cell.angle_beta   90.00
_cell.angle_gamma   90.00
#
_symmetry.space_group_name_H-M   'P 1'
#
loop_
_entity.id
_entity.type
_entity.pdbx_description
1 polymer ?
#
loop_
_entity_poly.entity_id
_entity_poly.type
_entity_poly.pdbx_seq_one_letter_code
_entity_poly.pdbx_strand_id
1 'polypeptide(L)'
;MIALFGTNVVRKCASTLSVLIIIGLVLVLVPNIIAQWGDITASIHTMSSGEMTVLSSESGAFGPALYSAVLYFFFQLASVSVMYQHMEDVTDEKQINKAAIWMFVCNFCAMELSILGLLAIAYVSELASASVPMLVLVQNG
;
A
#
# COMPACT_ATOMS: atom_id res chain seq x y z
N MET A 1 -18.30 7.43 20.24
CA MET A 1 -17.83 6.68 21.42
C MET A 1 -16.33 6.79 21.67
N ILE A 2 -15.49 6.82 20.65
CA ILE A 2 -14.01 6.92 20.78
C ILE A 2 -13.56 8.26 21.41
N ALA A 3 -14.26 9.36 21.14
CA ALA A 3 -13.95 10.69 21.69
C ALA A 3 -14.06 10.80 23.23
N LEU A 4 -14.73 9.84 23.87
CA LEU A 4 -14.90 9.79 25.33
C LEU A 4 -13.69 9.23 26.09
N PHE A 5 -12.78 8.52 25.41
CA PHE A 5 -11.66 7.83 26.05
C PHE A 5 -10.34 8.63 26.03
N GLY A 6 -10.35 9.83 25.46
CA GLY A 6 -9.16 10.68 25.39
C GLY A 6 -8.17 10.30 24.26
N THR A 7 -7.37 11.26 23.86
CA THR A 7 -6.41 11.15 22.74
C THR A 7 -5.38 10.04 22.91
N ASN A 8 -4.97 9.74 24.15
CA ASN A 8 -3.98 8.70 24.45
C ASN A 8 -4.47 7.27 24.14
N VAL A 9 -5.74 6.97 24.38
CA VAL A 9 -6.32 5.66 24.07
C VAL A 9 -6.46 5.49 22.57
N VAL A 10 -6.94 6.53 21.88
CA VAL A 10 -7.04 6.53 20.42
C VAL A 10 -5.67 6.30 19.79
N ARG A 11 -4.62 6.97 20.27
CA ARG A 11 -3.24 6.83 19.80
C ARG A 11 -2.72 5.39 19.99
N LYS A 12 -2.92 4.80 21.17
CA LYS A 12 -2.52 3.41 21.46
C LYS A 12 -3.26 2.40 20.58
N CYS A 13 -4.58 2.57 20.44
CA CYS A 13 -5.38 1.70 19.58
C CYS A 13 -4.94 1.80 18.11
N ALA A 14 -4.72 3.01 17.60
CA ALA A 14 -4.26 3.22 16.22
C ALA A 14 -2.88 2.59 15.99
N SER A 15 -1.94 2.75 16.92
CA SER A 15 -0.61 2.13 16.84
C SER A 15 -0.69 0.61 16.84
N THR A 16 -1.48 0.01 17.74
CA THR A 16 -1.67 -1.45 17.79
C THR A 16 -2.31 -1.97 16.50
N LEU A 17 -3.32 -1.28 16.00
CA LEU A 17 -4.00 -1.65 14.76
C LEU A 17 -3.04 -1.58 13.55
N SER A 18 -2.19 -0.55 13.48
CA SER A 18 -1.19 -0.41 12.41
C SER A 18 -0.20 -1.57 12.42
N VAL A 19 0.27 -1.98 13.59
CA VAL A 19 1.18 -3.14 13.71
C VAL A 19 0.48 -4.42 13.25
N LEU A 20 -0.77 -4.64 13.64
CA LEU A 20 -1.55 -5.81 13.21
C LEU A 20 -1.77 -5.82 11.70
N ILE A 21 -2.05 -4.66 11.09
CA ILE A 21 -2.21 -4.53 9.64
C ILE A 21 -0.90 -4.88 8.92
N ILE A 22 0.23 -4.36 9.38
CA ILE A 22 1.55 -4.65 8.79
C ILE A 22 1.87 -6.14 8.89
N ILE A 23 1.65 -6.75 10.06
CA ILE A 23 1.86 -8.19 10.26
C ILE A 23 0.94 -8.99 9.32
N GLY A 24 -0.33 -8.65 9.25
CA GLY A 24 -1.29 -9.30 8.35
C GLY A 24 -0.89 -9.19 6.88
N LEU A 25 -0.46 -8.00 6.47
CA LEU A 25 0.01 -7.74 5.11
C LEU A 25 1.25 -8.60 4.77
N VAL A 26 2.23 -8.66 5.65
CA VAL A 26 3.42 -9.49 5.47
C VAL A 26 3.06 -10.98 5.42
N LEU A 27 2.20 -11.46 6.33
CA LEU A 27 1.80 -12.87 6.39
C LEU A 27 1.03 -13.33 5.13
N VAL A 28 0.27 -12.44 4.52
CA VAL A 28 -0.48 -12.77 3.29
C VAL A 28 0.39 -12.59 2.05
N LEU A 29 1.09 -11.47 1.92
CA LEU A 29 1.78 -11.13 0.68
C LEU A 29 3.09 -11.89 0.49
N VAL A 30 3.88 -12.10 1.54
CA VAL A 30 5.21 -12.73 1.39
C VAL A 30 5.10 -14.18 0.93
N PRO A 31 4.27 -15.05 1.51
CA PRO A 31 4.10 -16.41 0.99
C PRO A 31 3.58 -16.44 -0.45
N ASN A 32 2.63 -15.55 -0.76
CA ASN A 32 2.05 -15.43 -2.10
C ASN A 32 3.09 -15.00 -3.15
N ILE A 33 3.90 -14.00 -2.85
CA ILE A 33 5.00 -13.55 -3.71
C ILE A 33 6.02 -14.68 -3.95
N ILE A 34 6.36 -15.43 -2.91
CA ILE A 34 7.32 -16.55 -3.03
C ILE A 34 6.72 -17.66 -3.89
N ALA A 35 5.45 -18.03 -3.67
CA ALA A 35 4.79 -19.09 -4.39
C ALA A 35 4.60 -18.76 -5.87
N GLN A 36 4.30 -17.50 -6.19
CA GLN A 36 3.97 -17.05 -7.54
C GLN A 36 5.08 -16.22 -8.20
N TRP A 37 6.33 -16.43 -7.78
CA TRP A 37 7.46 -15.68 -8.33
C TRP A 37 7.61 -15.81 -9.86
N GLY A 38 7.27 -16.97 -10.42
CA GLY A 38 7.24 -17.20 -11.86
C GLY A 38 6.25 -16.30 -12.58
N ASP A 39 5.04 -16.15 -12.03
CA ASP A 39 3.98 -15.32 -12.60
C ASP A 39 4.29 -13.84 -12.49
N ILE A 40 4.95 -13.42 -11.40
CA ILE A 40 5.44 -12.05 -11.22
C ILE A 40 6.45 -11.70 -12.32
N THR A 41 7.43 -12.57 -12.55
CA THR A 41 8.45 -12.34 -13.59
C THR A 41 7.86 -12.33 -14.99
N ALA A 42 6.91 -13.23 -15.27
CA ALA A 42 6.17 -13.25 -16.53
C ALA A 42 5.33 -11.96 -16.72
N SER A 43 4.65 -11.50 -15.68
CA SER A 43 3.87 -10.25 -15.70
C SER A 43 4.76 -9.03 -15.97
N ILE A 44 5.92 -8.93 -15.32
CA ILE A 44 6.89 -7.85 -15.56
C ILE A 44 7.39 -7.88 -17.00
N HIS A 45 7.69 -9.07 -17.53
CA HIS A 45 8.15 -9.21 -18.92
C HIS A 45 7.06 -8.78 -19.90
N THR A 46 5.82 -9.21 -19.69
CA THR A 46 4.68 -8.85 -20.54
C THR A 46 4.35 -7.34 -20.46
N MET A 47 4.50 -6.74 -19.29
CA MET A 47 4.40 -5.28 -19.15
C MET A 47 5.50 -4.54 -19.92
N SER A 48 6.71 -5.04 -19.88
CA SER A 48 7.85 -4.45 -20.57
C SER A 48 7.73 -4.57 -22.10
N SER A 49 7.09 -5.65 -22.59
CA SER A 49 6.83 -5.83 -24.04
C SER A 49 5.61 -5.03 -24.56
N GLY A 50 4.85 -4.41 -23.66
CA GLY A 50 3.63 -3.65 -24.02
C GLY A 50 2.43 -4.50 -24.38
N GLU A 51 2.49 -5.82 -24.16
CA GLU A 51 1.42 -6.77 -24.50
C GLU A 51 0.38 -6.96 -23.38
N MET A 52 0.55 -6.32 -22.23
CA MET A 52 -0.35 -6.50 -21.10
C MET A 52 -1.66 -5.73 -21.28
N THR A 53 -2.72 -6.45 -21.58
CA THR A 53 -4.05 -5.90 -21.87
C THR A 53 -4.95 -5.82 -20.62
N VAL A 54 -4.66 -6.55 -19.55
CA VAL A 54 -5.55 -6.67 -18.39
C VAL A 54 -5.55 -5.41 -17.51
N LEU A 55 -4.40 -4.76 -17.38
CA LEU A 55 -4.25 -3.51 -16.60
C LEU A 55 -4.19 -2.27 -17.48
N SER A 56 -3.99 -2.42 -18.77
CA SER A 56 -3.92 -1.33 -19.76
C SER A 56 -5.02 -1.48 -20.80
N SER A 57 -6.27 -1.20 -20.45
CA SER A 57 -7.35 -1.23 -21.44
C SER A 57 -7.30 -0.05 -22.41
N GLU A 58 -6.38 0.90 -22.23
CA GLU A 58 -6.27 2.06 -23.09
C GLU A 58 -4.81 2.43 -23.38
N SER A 59 -4.49 2.55 -24.66
CA SER A 59 -3.25 3.16 -25.14
C SER A 59 -3.21 4.62 -24.68
N GLY A 60 -2.35 4.96 -23.75
CA GLY A 60 -2.21 6.29 -23.18
C GLY A 60 -2.35 6.36 -21.67
N ALA A 61 -1.95 5.30 -20.97
CA ALA A 61 -2.06 5.15 -19.51
C ALA A 61 -1.32 6.23 -18.69
N PHE A 62 -0.48 7.06 -19.28
CA PHE A 62 0.27 8.08 -18.53
C PHE A 62 -0.64 9.13 -17.89
N GLY A 63 -1.66 9.61 -18.58
CA GLY A 63 -2.62 10.58 -18.03
C GLY A 63 -3.39 10.03 -16.81
N PRO A 64 -4.08 8.89 -16.93
CA PRO A 64 -4.76 8.24 -15.81
C PRO A 64 -3.82 7.86 -14.67
N ALA A 65 -2.61 7.39 -14.97
CA ALA A 65 -1.62 7.07 -13.94
C ALA A 65 -1.16 8.31 -13.18
N LEU A 66 -0.88 9.41 -13.87
CA LEU A 66 -0.54 10.69 -13.26
C LEU A 66 -1.68 11.22 -12.39
N TYR A 67 -2.92 11.15 -12.89
CA TYR A 67 -4.10 11.54 -12.13
C TYR A 67 -4.24 10.73 -10.84
N SER A 68 -4.08 9.41 -10.91
CA SER A 68 -4.12 8.52 -9.74
C SER A 68 -3.01 8.81 -8.75
N ALA A 69 -1.80 9.11 -9.23
CA ALA A 69 -0.68 9.49 -8.39
C ALA A 69 -0.93 10.81 -7.65
N VAL A 70 -1.49 11.81 -8.34
CA VAL A 70 -1.87 13.09 -7.75
C VAL A 70 -2.98 12.92 -6.71
N LEU A 71 -3.99 12.09 -7.00
CA LEU A 71 -5.07 11.77 -6.05
C LEU A 71 -4.51 11.09 -4.79
N TYR A 72 -3.63 10.11 -4.96
CA TYR A 72 -2.95 9.45 -3.85
C TYR A 72 -2.11 10.42 -3.03
N PHE A 73 -1.38 11.33 -3.67
CA PHE A 73 -0.63 12.38 -2.99
C PHE A 73 -1.53 13.25 -2.12
N PHE A 74 -2.67 13.73 -2.64
CA PHE A 74 -3.63 14.52 -1.85
C PHE A 74 -4.23 13.72 -0.70
N PHE A 75 -4.51 12.42 -0.91
CA PHE A 75 -4.97 11.54 0.15
C PHE A 75 -3.94 11.42 1.28
N GLN A 76 -2.65 11.31 0.92
CA GLN A 76 -1.56 11.27 1.90
C GLN A 76 -1.38 12.59 2.63
N LEU A 77 -1.60 13.73 1.98
CA LEU A 77 -1.56 15.04 2.64
C LEU A 77 -2.61 15.16 3.75
N ALA A 78 -3.78 14.57 3.61
CA ALA A 78 -4.79 14.54 4.66
C ALA A 78 -4.29 13.82 5.93
N SER A 79 -3.39 12.85 5.78
CA SER A 79 -2.79 12.12 6.90
C SER A 79 -1.77 12.96 7.68
N VAL A 80 -1.22 14.01 7.10
CA VAL A 80 -0.23 14.89 7.75
C VAL A 80 -0.83 15.60 8.96
N SER A 81 -2.10 15.98 8.89
CA SER A 81 -2.80 16.63 10.02
C SER A 81 -2.91 15.70 11.24
N VAL A 82 -3.11 14.40 10.99
CA VAL A 82 -3.15 13.37 12.04
C VAL A 82 -1.76 13.17 12.65
N MET A 83 -0.72 13.22 11.82
CA MET A 83 0.67 13.15 12.29
C MET A 83 1.03 14.30 13.24
N TYR A 84 0.61 15.52 12.93
CA TYR A 84 0.85 16.67 13.80
C TYR A 84 0.36 16.43 15.22
N GLN A 85 -0.83 15.86 15.38
CA GLN A 85 -1.39 15.52 16.69
C GLN A 85 -0.60 14.43 17.42
N HIS A 86 0.05 13.54 16.68
CA HIS A 86 0.85 12.46 17.27
C HIS A 86 2.26 12.90 17.63
N MET A 87 2.76 13.97 17.01
CA MET A 87 4.11 14.50 17.23
C MET A 87 4.17 15.65 18.24
N GLU A 88 3.05 16.00 18.87
CA GLU A 88 2.97 17.09 19.86
C GLU A 88 3.96 16.93 21.04
N ASP A 89 4.23 15.66 21.40
CA ASP A 89 5.17 15.33 22.48
C ASP A 89 6.64 15.20 22.03
N VAL A 90 6.91 15.31 20.71
CA VAL A 90 8.26 15.13 20.15
C VAL A 90 8.91 16.46 19.91
N THR A 91 9.84 16.83 20.79
CA THR A 91 10.54 18.13 20.76
C THR A 91 11.96 18.06 20.20
N ASP A 92 12.52 16.85 20.04
CA ASP A 92 13.89 16.64 19.55
C ASP A 92 13.90 16.44 18.03
N GLU A 93 14.63 17.30 17.32
CA GLU A 93 14.79 17.24 15.86
C GLU A 93 15.33 15.88 15.36
N LYS A 94 16.24 15.26 16.13
CA LYS A 94 16.77 13.93 15.77
C LYS A 94 15.70 12.85 15.82
N GLN A 95 14.77 12.94 16.76
CA GLN A 95 13.65 12.00 16.86
C GLN A 95 12.68 12.18 15.70
N ILE A 96 12.41 13.44 15.31
CA ILE A 96 11.56 13.77 14.16
C ILE A 96 12.14 13.19 12.88
N ASN A 97 13.42 13.42 12.61
CA ASN A 97 14.10 12.91 11.44
C ASN A 97 14.12 11.37 11.40
N LYS A 98 14.38 10.73 12.54
CA LYS A 98 14.35 9.27 12.65
C LYS A 98 12.95 8.72 12.38
N ALA A 99 11.92 9.34 12.95
CA ALA A 99 10.53 8.95 12.72
C ALA A 99 10.13 9.09 11.25
N ALA A 100 10.51 10.21 10.62
CA ALA A 100 10.24 10.45 9.20
C ALA A 100 10.91 9.41 8.28
N ILE A 101 12.17 9.07 8.54
CA ILE A 101 12.88 8.03 7.77
C ILE A 101 12.20 6.67 7.95
N TRP A 102 11.85 6.28 9.17
CA TRP A 102 11.17 5.01 9.42
C TRP A 102 9.80 4.95 8.76
N MET A 103 9.05 6.02 8.81
CA MET A 103 7.75 6.11 8.11
C MET A 103 7.91 5.96 6.61
N PHE A 104 8.90 6.65 6.01
CA PHE A 104 9.18 6.51 4.59
C PHE A 104 9.51 5.07 4.22
N VAL A 105 10.43 4.43 4.96
CA VAL A 105 10.85 3.04 4.71
C VAL A 105 9.68 2.08 4.84
N CYS A 106 8.89 2.18 5.93
CA CYS A 106 7.74 1.30 6.13
C CYS A 106 6.67 1.47 5.04
N ASN A 107 6.36 2.71 4.66
CA ASN A 107 5.39 2.99 3.61
C ASN A 107 5.89 2.48 2.24
N PHE A 108 7.16 2.71 1.93
CA PHE A 108 7.77 2.21 0.70
C PHE A 108 7.72 0.69 0.63
N CYS A 109 8.17 -0.01 1.67
CA CYS A 109 8.11 -1.48 1.72
C CYS A 109 6.67 -2.02 1.60
N ALA A 110 5.69 -1.38 2.24
CA ALA A 110 4.30 -1.78 2.15
C ALA A 110 3.74 -1.60 0.73
N MET A 111 4.10 -0.53 0.04
CA MET A 111 3.71 -0.29 -1.35
C MET A 111 4.35 -1.31 -2.29
N GLU A 112 5.66 -1.57 -2.16
CA GLU A 112 6.35 -2.55 -2.99
C GLU A 112 5.78 -3.96 -2.80
N LEU A 113 5.52 -4.37 -1.57
CA LEU A 113 4.86 -5.66 -1.30
C LEU A 113 3.48 -5.73 -1.94
N SER A 114 2.71 -4.65 -1.88
CA SER A 114 1.37 -4.59 -2.48
C SER A 114 1.43 -4.68 -4.02
N ILE A 115 2.38 -3.99 -4.64
CA ILE A 115 2.59 -4.04 -6.10
C ILE A 115 3.00 -5.45 -6.52
N LEU A 116 3.96 -6.06 -5.84
CA LEU A 116 4.41 -7.43 -6.13
C LEU A 116 3.27 -8.44 -5.96
N GLY A 117 2.45 -8.30 -4.91
CA GLY A 117 1.28 -9.14 -4.71
C GLY A 117 0.27 -9.01 -5.84
N LEU A 118 0.00 -7.80 -6.33
CA LEU A 118 -0.90 -7.58 -7.46
C LEU A 118 -0.32 -8.10 -8.78
N LEU A 119 0.99 -8.02 -8.98
CA LEU A 119 1.66 -8.59 -10.15
C LEU A 119 1.56 -10.13 -10.18
N ALA A 120 1.51 -10.78 -9.02
CA ALA A 120 1.33 -12.22 -8.90
C ALA A 120 0.00 -12.71 -9.48
N ILE A 121 -1.04 -11.86 -9.47
CA ILE A 121 -2.38 -12.18 -9.97
C ILE A 121 -2.79 -11.30 -11.16
N ALA A 122 -1.87 -10.62 -11.79
CA ALA A 122 -2.17 -9.71 -12.89
C ALA A 122 -2.79 -10.39 -14.14
N TYR A 123 -2.62 -11.71 -14.25
CA TYR A 123 -3.25 -12.55 -15.29
C TYR A 123 -4.73 -12.86 -15.02
N VAL A 124 -5.22 -12.65 -13.80
CA VAL A 124 -6.62 -12.90 -13.45
C VAL A 124 -7.51 -11.81 -14.01
N SER A 125 -8.42 -12.19 -14.93
CA SER A 125 -9.31 -11.25 -15.62
C SER A 125 -10.23 -10.46 -14.68
N GLU A 126 -10.55 -11.02 -13.52
CA GLU A 126 -11.40 -10.40 -12.50
C GLU A 126 -10.72 -9.21 -11.82
N LEU A 127 -9.39 -9.13 -11.87
CA LEU A 127 -8.63 -8.04 -11.24
C LEU A 127 -9.01 -6.67 -11.80
N ALA A 128 -9.24 -6.58 -13.13
CA ALA A 128 -9.58 -5.32 -13.80
C ALA A 128 -10.95 -4.77 -13.36
N SER A 129 -11.87 -5.65 -12.95
CA SER A 129 -13.24 -5.28 -12.53
C SER A 129 -13.40 -5.26 -11.00
N ALA A 130 -12.38 -5.67 -10.25
CA ALA A 130 -12.48 -5.79 -8.80
C ALA A 130 -12.47 -4.42 -8.12
N SER A 131 -13.48 -4.16 -7.30
CA SER A 131 -13.52 -2.97 -6.44
C SER A 131 -12.42 -2.96 -5.37
N VAL A 132 -11.97 -4.16 -4.96
CA VAL A 132 -10.91 -4.34 -3.97
C VAL A 132 -9.92 -5.39 -4.50
N PRO A 133 -8.87 -4.97 -5.23
CA PRO A 133 -7.90 -5.89 -5.85
C PRO A 133 -7.23 -6.85 -4.86
N MET A 134 -6.98 -6.41 -3.62
CA MET A 134 -6.40 -7.25 -2.57
C MET A 134 -7.30 -8.42 -2.16
N LEU A 135 -8.61 -8.31 -2.33
CA LEU A 135 -9.53 -9.42 -2.07
C LEU A 135 -9.35 -10.53 -3.11
N VAL A 136 -9.14 -10.16 -4.36
CA VAL A 136 -8.86 -11.12 -5.46
C VAL A 136 -7.55 -11.88 -5.19
N LEU A 137 -6.54 -11.20 -4.65
CA LEU A 137 -5.29 -11.83 -4.25
C LEU A 137 -5.51 -12.92 -3.18
N VAL A 138 -6.32 -12.61 -2.15
CA VAL A 138 -6.60 -13.57 -1.07
C VAL A 138 -7.43 -14.76 -1.54
N GLN A 139 -8.26 -14.58 -2.57
CA GLN A 139 -9.10 -15.66 -3.12
C GLN A 139 -8.36 -16.58 -4.08
N ASN A 140 -7.33 -16.09 -4.76
CA ASN A 140 -6.60 -16.81 -5.80
C ASN A 140 -5.16 -17.19 -5.38
N GLY A 141 -4.73 -16.78 -4.17
CA GLY A 141 -3.39 -17.00 -3.64
C GLY A 141 -3.22 -18.23 -2.75
#